data_2ca2ce21ebe33e1804d009a0d74a0ee1
#
_entry.id   2ca2ce21ebe33e1804d009a0d74a0ee1
#
_cell.length_a   1.000
_cell.length_b   1.000
_cell.length_c   1.000
_cell.angle_alpha   90.00
_cell.angle_beta   90.00
_cell.angle_gamma   90.00
#
_symmetry.space_group_name_H-M   'P 1'
#
loop_
_entity.id
_entity.type
_entity.pdbx_description
1 polymer ?
#
loop_
_entity_poly.entity_id
_entity_poly.type
_entity_poly.pdbx_seq_one_letter_code
_entity_poly.pdbx_strand_id
1 'polypeptide(L)'
;METKGINKVKGQFGASILKVETFRDETTLVVEKNRAKEVLEFLKKDPDLSYDYLTDVCGVDYQPRKPRFELVYHLCSTQYDRRLRVKVPLEEGDSVPSVESIWKAANWYEREAYDMLGIRFENHPDLRRIMMWDDFEGHPLRKDFPVKGKDFDKPFIPEL
;
A
#
# COMPACT_ATOMS: atom_id res chain seq x y z
N MET A 1 14.89 14.22 16.28
CA MET A 1 15.60 13.06 15.65
C MET A 1 14.97 12.59 14.35
N GLU A 2 13.66 12.63 14.22
CA GLU A 2 12.91 12.27 13.01
C GLU A 2 13.33 13.06 11.76
N THR A 3 13.58 14.37 11.92
CA THR A 3 14.03 15.26 10.86
C THR A 3 15.33 14.80 10.17
N LYS A 4 16.27 14.20 10.91
CA LYS A 4 17.53 13.69 10.33
C LYS A 4 17.29 12.50 9.41
N GLY A 5 16.41 11.57 9.81
CA GLY A 5 16.06 10.41 9.00
C GLY A 5 15.36 10.81 7.70
N ILE A 6 14.41 11.74 7.77
CA ILE A 6 13.72 12.27 6.59
C ILE A 6 14.69 12.99 5.64
N ASN A 7 15.61 13.78 6.19
CA ASN A 7 16.64 14.45 5.36
C ASN A 7 17.56 13.45 4.66
N LYS A 8 17.89 12.31 5.28
CA LYS A 8 18.67 11.24 4.67
C LYS A 8 17.93 10.62 3.48
N VAL A 9 16.65 10.33 3.65
CA VAL A 9 15.78 9.81 2.56
C VAL A 9 15.69 10.83 1.42
N LYS A 10 15.46 12.12 1.73
CA LYS A 10 15.43 13.19 0.72
C LYS A 10 16.78 13.35 0.01
N GLY A 11 17.87 13.22 0.72
CA GLY A 11 19.22 13.28 0.13
C GLY A 11 19.49 12.15 -0.86
N GLN A 12 19.00 10.94 -0.54
CA GLN A 12 19.19 9.75 -1.36
C GLN A 12 18.26 9.71 -2.58
N PHE A 13 16.99 10.09 -2.41
CA PHE A 13 15.95 9.90 -3.42
C PHE A 13 15.43 11.20 -4.07
N GLY A 14 15.82 12.36 -3.54
CA GLY A 14 15.58 13.67 -4.16
C GLY A 14 14.15 13.87 -4.65
N ALA A 15 14.00 14.08 -5.95
CA ALA A 15 12.72 14.37 -6.60
C ALA A 15 11.69 13.23 -6.54
N SER A 16 12.12 12.00 -6.24
CA SER A 16 11.18 10.87 -6.08
C SER A 16 10.36 10.95 -4.79
N ILE A 17 10.76 11.80 -3.84
CA ILE A 17 9.95 12.15 -2.68
C ILE A 17 9.07 13.34 -3.06
N LEU A 18 7.83 13.08 -3.46
CA LEU A 18 6.90 14.09 -3.95
C LEU A 18 6.49 15.09 -2.87
N LYS A 19 6.29 14.58 -1.64
CA LYS A 19 5.85 15.38 -0.50
C LYS A 19 6.29 14.75 0.81
N VAL A 20 6.50 15.60 1.82
CA VAL A 20 6.63 15.18 3.22
C VAL A 20 5.62 15.96 4.04
N GLU A 21 4.82 15.27 4.78
CA GLU A 21 3.78 15.84 5.64
C GLU A 21 4.00 15.38 7.08
N THR A 22 3.75 16.26 8.02
CA THR A 22 3.70 15.89 9.45
C THR A 22 2.36 16.36 10.00
N PHE A 23 1.63 15.44 10.58
CA PHE A 23 0.34 15.73 11.21
C PHE A 23 0.21 14.92 12.49
N ARG A 24 -0.07 15.60 13.62
CA ARG A 24 -0.17 15.01 14.97
C ARG A 24 1.03 14.11 15.31
N ASP A 25 2.23 14.64 15.06
CA ASP A 25 3.52 13.97 15.28
C ASP A 25 3.76 12.71 14.43
N GLU A 26 2.87 12.41 13.47
CA GLU A 26 3.07 11.35 12.49
C GLU A 26 3.64 11.91 11.20
N THR A 27 4.73 11.32 10.72
CA THR A 27 5.35 11.70 9.44
C THR A 27 4.86 10.81 8.31
N THR A 28 4.55 11.45 7.18
CA THR A 28 4.14 10.79 5.94
C THR A 28 5.07 11.21 4.81
N LEU A 29 5.60 10.23 4.09
CA LEU A 29 6.32 10.42 2.83
C LEU A 29 5.41 10.08 1.68
N VAL A 30 5.23 10.99 0.72
CA VAL A 30 4.57 10.68 -0.55
C VAL A 30 5.65 10.41 -1.58
N VAL A 31 5.65 9.22 -2.18
CA VAL A 31 6.73 8.70 -3.01
C VAL A 31 6.20 8.36 -4.40
N GLU A 32 7.01 8.61 -5.42
CA GLU A 32 6.73 8.20 -6.79
C GLU A 32 6.67 6.66 -6.91
N LYS A 33 5.66 6.12 -7.63
CA LYS A 33 5.42 4.68 -7.74
C LYS A 33 6.64 3.88 -8.23
N ASN A 34 7.36 4.42 -9.20
CA ASN A 34 8.49 3.73 -9.83
C ASN A 34 9.69 3.55 -8.88
N ARG A 35 9.77 4.37 -7.83
CA ARG A 35 10.85 4.35 -6.84
C ARG A 35 10.39 3.85 -5.46
N ALA A 36 9.12 3.52 -5.33
CA ALA A 36 8.53 3.14 -4.05
C ALA A 36 9.25 1.96 -3.40
N LYS A 37 9.54 0.88 -4.18
CA LYS A 37 10.25 -0.29 -3.67
C LYS A 37 11.64 0.03 -3.16
N GLU A 38 12.40 0.83 -3.89
CA GLU A 38 13.77 1.21 -3.51
C GLU A 38 13.77 2.07 -2.23
N VAL A 39 12.82 3.00 -2.12
CA VAL A 39 12.66 3.83 -0.91
C VAL A 39 12.31 2.95 0.28
N LEU A 40 11.36 2.02 0.14
CA LEU A 40 10.94 1.09 1.19
C LEU A 40 12.08 0.15 1.61
N GLU A 41 12.85 -0.34 0.65
CA GLU A 41 14.02 -1.17 0.93
C GLU A 41 15.11 -0.40 1.69
N PHE A 42 15.37 0.85 1.30
CA PHE A 42 16.29 1.73 1.99
C PHE A 42 15.84 2.02 3.42
N LEU A 43 14.56 2.34 3.63
CA LEU A 43 13.98 2.57 4.96
C LEU A 43 14.19 1.38 5.90
N LYS A 44 14.12 0.15 5.39
CA LYS A 44 14.39 -1.05 6.17
C LYS A 44 15.86 -1.28 6.43
N LYS A 45 16.71 -1.16 5.39
CA LYS A 45 18.13 -1.58 5.45
C LYS A 45 19.05 -0.57 6.12
N ASP A 46 18.69 0.71 6.09
CA ASP A 46 19.53 1.75 6.68
C ASP A 46 19.54 1.64 8.21
N PRO A 47 20.74 1.52 8.85
CA PRO A 47 20.84 1.25 10.29
C PRO A 47 20.36 2.41 11.17
N ASP A 48 20.33 3.65 10.66
CA ASP A 48 19.83 4.81 11.40
C ASP A 48 18.29 4.94 11.32
N LEU A 49 17.68 4.26 10.35
CA LEU A 49 16.23 4.27 10.11
C LEU A 49 15.57 3.00 10.63
N SER A 50 16.07 1.84 10.21
CA SER A 50 15.69 0.50 10.69
C SER A 50 14.16 0.29 10.79
N TYR A 51 13.40 0.62 9.73
CA TYR A 51 11.98 0.32 9.67
C TYR A 51 11.81 -1.18 9.36
N ASP A 52 12.07 -1.99 10.37
CA ASP A 52 12.12 -3.45 10.28
C ASP A 52 10.75 -4.11 10.24
N TYR A 53 9.71 -3.42 10.72
CA TYR A 53 8.37 -3.97 10.81
C TYR A 53 7.37 -3.25 9.89
N LEU A 54 6.73 -4.03 9.01
CA LEU A 54 5.61 -3.59 8.19
C LEU A 54 4.31 -3.87 8.96
N THR A 55 3.67 -2.83 9.43
CA THR A 55 2.45 -2.95 10.24
C THR A 55 1.23 -3.23 9.37
N ASP A 56 1.16 -2.57 8.21
CA ASP A 56 0.02 -2.67 7.30
C ASP A 56 0.35 -2.16 5.90
N VAL A 57 -0.38 -2.67 4.88
CA VAL A 57 -0.44 -2.10 3.53
C VAL A 57 -1.90 -2.01 3.11
N CYS A 58 -2.42 -0.82 3.01
CA CYS A 58 -3.80 -0.60 2.60
C CYS A 58 -3.93 0.34 1.41
N GLY A 59 -4.97 0.15 0.62
CA GLY A 59 -5.34 1.04 -0.48
C GLY A 59 -6.46 2.00 -0.09
N VAL A 60 -6.48 3.18 -0.70
CA VAL A 60 -7.55 4.17 -0.56
C VAL A 60 -8.06 4.57 -1.94
N ASP A 61 -9.36 4.55 -2.16
CA ASP A 61 -10.01 5.08 -3.35
C ASP A 61 -10.48 6.51 -3.09
N TYR A 62 -9.94 7.47 -3.83
CA TYR A 62 -10.27 8.89 -3.72
C TYR A 62 -11.21 9.40 -4.82
N GLN A 63 -11.86 8.50 -5.60
CA GLN A 63 -12.79 8.94 -6.64
C GLN A 63 -13.72 10.06 -6.13
N PRO A 64 -13.93 11.16 -6.87
CA PRO A 64 -13.51 11.42 -8.26
C PRO A 64 -12.14 12.12 -8.40
N ARG A 65 -11.31 12.17 -7.35
CA ARG A 65 -9.98 12.79 -7.38
C ARG A 65 -9.00 12.04 -8.30
N LYS A 66 -8.01 12.76 -8.80
CA LYS A 66 -6.86 12.20 -9.52
C LYS A 66 -5.56 12.58 -8.78
N PRO A 67 -4.61 11.65 -8.62
CA PRO A 67 -4.73 10.21 -8.89
C PRO A 67 -5.85 9.56 -8.08
N ARG A 68 -6.48 8.52 -8.63
CA ARG A 68 -7.65 7.88 -8.04
C ARG A 68 -7.32 7.11 -6.77
N PHE A 69 -6.24 6.31 -6.81
CA PHE A 69 -5.86 5.45 -5.70
C PHE A 69 -4.62 5.98 -4.99
N GLU A 70 -4.49 5.60 -3.74
CA GLU A 70 -3.29 5.81 -2.94
C GLU A 70 -3.00 4.52 -2.18
N LEU A 71 -1.81 3.95 -2.39
CA LEU A 71 -1.34 2.82 -1.62
C LEU A 71 -0.57 3.33 -0.41
N VAL A 72 -0.90 2.85 0.77
CA VAL A 72 -0.37 3.34 2.04
C VAL A 72 0.36 2.21 2.77
N TYR A 73 1.64 2.40 3.03
CA TYR A 73 2.46 1.51 3.83
C TYR A 73 2.64 2.10 5.23
N HIS A 74 2.32 1.34 6.26
CA HIS A 74 2.56 1.69 7.64
C HIS A 74 3.79 0.94 8.15
N LEU A 75 4.83 1.68 8.49
CA LEU A 75 6.12 1.15 8.91
C LEU A 75 6.37 1.48 10.37
N CYS A 76 7.02 0.56 11.08
CA CYS A 76 7.50 0.76 12.43
C CYS A 76 8.97 0.36 12.52
N SER A 77 9.75 1.15 13.24
CA SER A 77 11.09 0.77 13.69
C SER A 77 10.99 0.28 15.12
N THR A 78 11.18 -1.02 15.33
CA THR A 78 11.15 -1.61 16.68
C THR A 78 12.36 -1.18 17.51
N GLN A 79 13.49 -0.90 16.86
CA GLN A 79 14.70 -0.44 17.50
C GLN A 79 14.58 1.00 18.05
N TYR A 80 13.88 1.88 17.33
CA TYR A 80 13.84 3.31 17.65
C TYR A 80 12.46 3.78 18.13
N ASP A 81 11.49 2.90 18.24
CA ASP A 81 10.08 3.20 18.56
C ASP A 81 9.52 4.36 17.72
N ARG A 82 9.64 4.22 16.41
CA ARG A 82 9.20 5.23 15.45
C ARG A 82 8.24 4.65 14.44
N ARG A 83 7.28 5.46 14.03
CA ARG A 83 6.35 5.12 12.96
C ARG A 83 6.55 6.03 11.77
N LEU A 84 6.34 5.49 10.59
CA LEU A 84 6.41 6.23 9.33
C LEU A 84 5.31 5.71 8.40
N ARG A 85 4.62 6.63 7.77
CA ARG A 85 3.68 6.32 6.70
C ARG A 85 4.32 6.65 5.36
N VAL A 86 4.26 5.70 4.42
CA VAL A 86 4.68 5.93 3.03
C VAL A 86 3.46 5.78 2.14
N LYS A 87 3.19 6.80 1.33
CA LYS A 87 2.06 6.86 0.41
C LYS A 87 2.54 6.86 -1.02
N VAL A 88 1.89 6.08 -1.86
CA VAL A 88 2.18 5.98 -3.29
C VAL A 88 0.90 6.27 -4.05
N PRO A 89 0.79 7.46 -4.69
CA PRO A 89 -0.36 7.80 -5.52
C PRO A 89 -0.35 6.98 -6.81
N LEU A 90 -1.53 6.48 -7.21
CA LEU A 90 -1.72 5.59 -8.35
C LEU A 90 -2.94 6.02 -9.17
N GLU A 91 -2.79 6.00 -10.49
CA GLU A 91 -3.94 6.10 -11.39
C GLU A 91 -4.63 4.73 -11.52
N GLU A 92 -5.84 4.74 -12.07
CA GLU A 92 -6.54 3.51 -12.35
C GLU A 92 -5.80 2.70 -13.41
N GLY A 93 -5.58 1.40 -13.12
CA GLY A 93 -4.81 0.51 -13.98
C GLY A 93 -3.31 0.50 -13.72
N ASP A 94 -2.80 1.39 -12.85
CA ASP A 94 -1.41 1.34 -12.42
C ASP A 94 -1.09 0.05 -11.65
N SER A 95 0.18 -0.35 -11.73
CA SER A 95 0.77 -1.41 -10.91
C SER A 95 1.94 -0.85 -10.10
N VAL A 96 2.29 -1.52 -9.01
CA VAL A 96 3.45 -1.21 -8.17
C VAL A 96 4.28 -2.46 -7.93
N PRO A 97 5.61 -2.35 -7.80
CA PRO A 97 6.42 -3.49 -7.42
C PRO A 97 6.03 -4.03 -6.03
N SER A 98 5.85 -5.35 -5.92
CA SER A 98 5.64 -6.02 -4.63
C SER A 98 6.82 -5.81 -3.68
N VAL A 99 6.50 -5.61 -2.41
CA VAL A 99 7.48 -5.52 -1.32
C VAL A 99 7.53 -6.78 -0.45
N GLU A 100 6.94 -7.88 -0.91
CA GLU A 100 6.98 -9.20 -0.25
C GLU A 100 8.42 -9.67 -0.02
N SER A 101 9.32 -9.41 -0.96
CA SER A 101 10.75 -9.70 -0.81
C SER A 101 11.43 -8.89 0.31
N ILE A 102 10.86 -7.75 0.69
CA ILE A 102 11.35 -6.90 1.77
C ILE A 102 10.73 -7.34 3.10
N TRP A 103 9.40 -7.48 3.16
CA TRP A 103 8.65 -7.94 4.34
C TRP A 103 7.69 -9.05 3.94
N LYS A 104 7.84 -10.23 4.52
CA LYS A 104 6.98 -11.38 4.23
C LYS A 104 5.49 -11.14 4.53
N ALA A 105 5.20 -10.30 5.51
CA ALA A 105 3.83 -9.91 5.85
C ALA A 105 3.11 -9.18 4.70
N ALA A 106 3.85 -8.51 3.81
CA ALA A 106 3.29 -7.82 2.65
C ALA A 106 2.49 -8.75 1.73
N ASN A 107 2.84 -10.04 1.67
CA ASN A 107 2.12 -11.01 0.85
C ASN A 107 0.60 -10.93 1.05
N TRP A 108 0.15 -10.93 2.29
CA TRP A 108 -1.27 -10.94 2.62
C TRP A 108 -1.92 -9.56 2.43
N TYR A 109 -1.25 -8.49 2.86
CA TYR A 109 -1.75 -7.12 2.72
C TYR A 109 -1.87 -6.70 1.25
N GLU A 110 -0.90 -7.07 0.41
CA GLU A 110 -0.93 -6.79 -1.01
C GLU A 110 -2.06 -7.55 -1.72
N ARG A 111 -2.31 -8.79 -1.34
CA ARG A 111 -3.45 -9.58 -1.82
C ARG A 111 -4.79 -8.95 -1.41
N GLU A 112 -4.90 -8.43 -0.19
CA GLU A 112 -6.09 -7.73 0.27
C GLU A 112 -6.33 -6.44 -0.54
N ALA A 113 -5.30 -5.61 -0.73
CA ALA A 113 -5.40 -4.39 -1.54
C ALA A 113 -5.76 -4.71 -3.00
N TYR A 114 -5.23 -5.80 -3.56
CA TYR A 114 -5.61 -6.30 -4.88
C TYR A 114 -7.07 -6.75 -4.91
N ASP A 115 -7.48 -7.58 -3.96
CA ASP A 115 -8.83 -8.14 -3.93
C ASP A 115 -9.90 -7.07 -3.74
N MET A 116 -9.68 -6.15 -2.79
CA MET A 116 -10.66 -5.14 -2.43
C MET A 116 -10.73 -3.94 -3.38
N LEU A 117 -9.60 -3.53 -3.98
CA LEU A 117 -9.49 -2.31 -4.78
C LEU A 117 -8.99 -2.55 -6.22
N GLY A 118 -8.41 -3.71 -6.51
CA GLY A 118 -7.86 -4.03 -7.81
C GLY A 118 -6.48 -3.42 -8.07
N ILE A 119 -5.76 -3.03 -7.04
CA ILE A 119 -4.37 -2.55 -7.17
C ILE A 119 -3.47 -3.75 -7.46
N ARG A 120 -2.71 -3.70 -8.56
CA ARG A 120 -1.85 -4.81 -8.98
C ARG A 120 -0.43 -4.65 -8.44
N PHE A 121 0.16 -5.79 -8.01
CA PHE A 121 1.51 -5.86 -7.50
C PHE A 121 2.41 -6.68 -8.42
N GLU A 122 3.39 -6.03 -9.03
CA GLU A 122 4.36 -6.67 -9.93
C GLU A 122 5.30 -7.59 -9.14
N ASN A 123 5.56 -8.78 -9.70
CA ASN A 123 6.43 -9.78 -9.09
C ASN A 123 5.97 -10.26 -7.69
N HIS A 124 4.68 -10.14 -7.39
CA HIS A 124 4.10 -10.80 -6.22
C HIS A 124 4.09 -12.32 -6.46
N PRO A 125 4.52 -13.15 -5.50
CA PRO A 125 4.67 -14.60 -5.73
C PRO A 125 3.34 -15.34 -5.94
N ASP A 126 2.23 -14.82 -5.41
CA ASP A 126 0.91 -15.47 -5.47
C ASP A 126 -0.20 -14.43 -5.33
N LEU A 127 -0.40 -13.59 -6.38
CA LEU A 127 -1.41 -12.52 -6.38
C LEU A 127 -2.79 -13.08 -6.73
N ARG A 128 -3.49 -13.64 -5.76
CA ARG A 128 -4.86 -14.13 -5.86
C ARG A 128 -5.74 -13.50 -4.78
N ARG A 129 -7.06 -13.63 -4.93
CA ARG A 129 -8.02 -13.12 -3.93
C ARG A 129 -7.77 -13.75 -2.56
N ILE A 130 -8.15 -13.05 -1.50
CA ILE A 130 -7.98 -13.49 -0.11
C ILE A 130 -9.25 -13.28 0.73
N MET A 131 -10.03 -12.25 0.45
CA MET A 131 -11.25 -11.91 1.19
C MET A 131 -12.51 -12.39 0.47
N MET A 132 -12.51 -12.27 -0.86
CA MET A 132 -13.63 -12.69 -1.68
C MET A 132 -13.33 -14.07 -2.31
N TRP A 133 -14.37 -14.78 -2.73
CA TRP A 133 -14.22 -16.03 -3.47
C TRP A 133 -13.69 -15.79 -4.88
N ASP A 134 -13.16 -16.83 -5.51
CA ASP A 134 -12.41 -16.71 -6.76
C ASP A 134 -13.24 -16.11 -7.92
N ASP A 135 -14.51 -16.49 -8.03
CA ASP A 135 -15.43 -16.04 -9.08
C ASP A 135 -16.12 -14.70 -8.76
N PHE A 136 -15.75 -14.03 -7.67
CA PHE A 136 -16.35 -12.74 -7.33
C PHE A 136 -16.01 -11.67 -8.37
N GLU A 137 -17.04 -11.01 -8.93
CA GLU A 137 -16.87 -9.99 -9.94
C GLU A 137 -16.66 -8.59 -9.36
N GLY A 138 -15.48 -8.01 -9.61
CA GLY A 138 -15.14 -6.65 -9.22
C GLY A 138 -14.36 -6.54 -7.92
N HIS A 139 -14.37 -5.35 -7.34
CA HIS A 139 -13.59 -4.98 -6.15
C HIS A 139 -14.48 -4.20 -5.20
N PRO A 140 -14.91 -4.79 -4.07
CA PRO A 140 -16.03 -4.30 -3.28
C PRO A 140 -15.75 -3.01 -2.50
N LEU A 141 -14.47 -2.63 -2.30
CA LEU A 141 -14.14 -1.37 -1.63
C LEU A 141 -13.93 -0.19 -2.57
N ARG A 142 -14.09 -0.39 -3.89
CA ARG A 142 -14.12 0.73 -4.82
C ARG A 142 -15.38 1.56 -4.64
N LYS A 143 -15.27 2.89 -4.73
CA LYS A 143 -16.42 3.80 -4.58
C LYS A 143 -17.47 3.68 -5.69
N ASP A 144 -17.09 3.17 -6.85
CA ASP A 144 -17.99 2.88 -7.96
C ASP A 144 -18.58 1.46 -7.92
N PHE A 145 -18.23 0.65 -6.91
CA PHE A 145 -18.85 -0.65 -6.72
C PHE A 145 -20.27 -0.48 -6.17
N PRO A 146 -21.30 -1.14 -6.77
CA PRO A 146 -22.69 -0.97 -6.33
C PRO A 146 -22.90 -1.47 -4.90
N VAL A 147 -23.66 -0.71 -4.11
CA VAL A 147 -23.93 -1.00 -2.69
C VAL A 147 -24.60 -2.37 -2.50
N LYS A 148 -25.47 -2.76 -3.42
CA LYS A 148 -26.13 -4.06 -3.40
C LYS A 148 -25.28 -5.22 -3.93
N GLY A 149 -24.07 -4.93 -4.45
CA GLY A 149 -23.28 -5.92 -5.16
C GLY A 149 -23.81 -6.21 -6.58
N LYS A 150 -23.07 -7.01 -7.34
CA LYS A 150 -23.48 -7.43 -8.70
C LYS A 150 -24.30 -8.72 -8.70
N ASP A 151 -24.25 -9.45 -7.64
CA ASP A 151 -24.90 -10.76 -7.42
C ASP A 151 -26.08 -10.72 -6.45
N PHE A 152 -26.53 -9.52 -6.08
CA PHE A 152 -27.63 -9.30 -5.12
C PHE A 152 -28.93 -10.07 -5.50
N ASP A 153 -29.21 -10.19 -6.80
CA ASP A 153 -30.41 -10.87 -7.31
C ASP A 153 -30.22 -12.40 -7.47
N LYS A 154 -29.04 -12.92 -7.19
CA LYS A 154 -28.76 -14.36 -7.19
C LYS A 154 -28.94 -14.90 -5.77
N PRO A 155 -29.99 -15.72 -5.50
CA PRO A 155 -30.13 -16.32 -4.19
C PRO A 155 -28.94 -17.22 -3.90
N PHE A 156 -28.33 -17.07 -2.73
CA PHE A 156 -27.33 -18.01 -2.24
C PHE A 156 -28.02 -19.35 -1.97
N ILE A 157 -27.76 -20.34 -2.80
CA ILE A 157 -28.20 -21.72 -2.60
C ILE A 157 -26.97 -22.47 -2.12
N PRO A 158 -26.85 -22.81 -0.82
CA PRO A 158 -25.75 -23.65 -0.36
C PRO A 158 -25.86 -25.03 -1.03
N GLU A 159 -24.79 -25.44 -1.69
CA GLU A 159 -24.65 -26.85 -2.10
C GLU A 159 -24.58 -27.72 -0.84
N LEU A 160 -25.55 -28.61 -0.68
CA LEU A 160 -25.62 -29.58 0.41
C LEU A 160 -24.82 -30.84 0.09
#